data_ccf2058543750507cd96fe66b2852fc4
#
_entry.id   ccf2058543750507cd96fe66b2852fc4
#
_cell.length_a   1.000
_cell.length_b   1.000
_cell.length_c   1.000
_cell.angle_alpha   90.00
_cell.angle_beta   90.00
_cell.angle_gamma   90.00
#
_symmetry.space_group_name_H-M   'P 1'
#
loop_
_entity.id
_entity.type
_entity.pdbx_description
1 polymer ?
#
loop_
_entity_poly.entity_id
_entity_poly.type
_entity_poly.pdbx_seq_one_letter_code
_entity_poly.pdbx_strand_id
1 'polypeptide(L)'
;MARKPQDYDDIPGTFVFDAERSRQGYGINMFCMSLMKEENRKAFKADEAKYLDRFPLTPEQRGAIIKRQYNRMLELGGNIYFTAKLGAADGHSFQHLAAVMTGASQQDYASMMLGGGRSVEGNRSRTGKNAPSKFLSAAAKKAAGAKSKSKTSKSKTSKAKTKSKAKPKSAKRK
;
A
#
# COMPACT_ATOMS: atom_id res chain seq x y z
N MET A 1 26.18 0.93 -5.35
CA MET A 1 26.13 -0.35 -4.59
C MET A 1 24.74 -0.93 -4.76
N ALA A 2 24.62 -2.25 -4.98
CA ALA A 2 23.32 -2.89 -5.06
C ALA A 2 22.65 -2.89 -3.66
N ARG A 3 21.35 -2.64 -3.61
CA ARG A 3 20.54 -2.66 -2.39
C ARG A 3 20.59 -4.06 -1.76
N LYS A 4 20.82 -4.13 -0.45
CA LYS A 4 20.74 -5.40 0.29
C LYS A 4 19.29 -5.91 0.24
N PRO A 5 19.05 -7.19 -0.14
CA PRO A 5 17.71 -7.77 -0.10
C PRO A 5 17.07 -7.66 1.29
N GLN A 6 15.80 -7.31 1.33
CA GLN A 6 15.00 -7.22 2.55
C GLN A 6 13.98 -8.36 2.59
N ASP A 7 13.49 -8.70 3.77
CA ASP A 7 12.53 -9.79 3.99
C ASP A 7 11.12 -9.50 3.46
N TYR A 8 10.88 -8.28 2.98
CA TYR A 8 9.62 -7.85 2.33
C TYR A 8 9.72 -7.72 0.81
N ASP A 9 10.89 -7.91 0.21
CA ASP A 9 11.07 -7.70 -1.24
C ASP A 9 10.35 -8.76 -2.09
N ASP A 10 10.03 -9.90 -1.52
CA ASP A 10 9.32 -10.99 -2.18
C ASP A 10 7.79 -10.93 -2.05
N ILE A 11 7.26 -9.86 -1.41
CA ILE A 11 5.82 -9.67 -1.29
C ILE A 11 5.27 -9.13 -2.61
N PRO A 12 4.39 -9.88 -3.32
CA PRO A 12 3.88 -9.45 -4.61
C PRO A 12 3.15 -8.11 -4.54
N GLY A 13 3.47 -7.21 -5.49
CA GLY A 13 2.80 -5.91 -5.61
C GLY A 13 3.12 -4.92 -4.48
N THR A 14 4.15 -5.18 -3.68
CA THR A 14 4.54 -4.32 -2.56
C THR A 14 5.85 -3.60 -2.88
N PHE A 15 5.83 -2.27 -2.82
CA PHE A 15 6.99 -1.41 -3.01
C PHE A 15 7.21 -0.58 -1.75
N VAL A 16 8.02 -1.10 -0.83
CA VAL A 16 8.36 -0.37 0.40
C VAL A 16 9.29 0.79 0.07
N PHE A 17 8.87 1.99 0.43
CA PHE A 17 9.64 3.21 0.21
C PHE A 17 10.63 3.41 1.37
N ASP A 18 11.86 2.98 1.18
CA ASP A 18 12.98 3.13 2.11
C ASP A 18 13.95 4.24 1.67
N ALA A 19 15.03 4.44 2.44
CA ALA A 19 16.04 5.46 2.16
C ALA A 19 16.75 5.24 0.82
N GLU A 20 16.96 4.00 0.41
CA GLU A 20 17.59 3.66 -0.87
C GLU A 20 16.67 3.99 -2.04
N ARG A 21 15.39 3.59 -1.96
CA ARG A 21 14.38 3.93 -2.96
C ARG A 21 14.15 5.44 -3.03
N SER A 22 14.19 6.14 -1.89
CA SER A 22 14.10 7.60 -1.86
C SER A 22 15.22 8.26 -2.67
N ARG A 23 16.46 7.78 -2.53
CA ARG A 23 17.60 8.27 -3.33
C ARG A 23 17.45 7.93 -4.81
N GLN A 24 17.10 6.67 -5.11
CA GLN A 24 16.90 6.21 -6.48
C GLN A 24 15.83 7.02 -7.20
N GLY A 25 14.70 7.25 -6.55
CA GLY A 25 13.53 7.93 -7.10
C GLY A 25 13.52 9.45 -6.92
N TYR A 26 14.62 10.06 -6.47
CA TYR A 26 14.66 11.50 -6.18
C TYR A 26 14.12 12.34 -7.36
N GLY A 27 14.57 12.07 -8.58
CA GLY A 27 14.13 12.78 -9.79
C GLY A 27 12.63 12.66 -10.02
N ILE A 28 12.08 11.43 -9.91
CA ILE A 28 10.63 11.18 -10.04
C ILE A 28 9.86 11.97 -8.98
N ASN A 29 10.30 11.87 -7.73
CA ASN A 29 9.60 12.49 -6.60
C ASN A 29 9.61 14.02 -6.69
N MET A 30 10.73 14.62 -7.06
CA MET A 30 10.83 16.07 -7.26
C MET A 30 10.02 16.56 -8.45
N PHE A 31 10.00 15.82 -9.55
CA PHE A 31 9.11 16.10 -10.66
C PHE A 31 7.64 16.08 -10.22
N CYS A 32 7.20 15.00 -9.59
CA CYS A 32 5.82 14.89 -9.13
C CYS A 32 5.44 15.98 -8.11
N MET A 33 6.35 16.34 -7.19
CA MET A 33 6.15 17.45 -6.25
C MET A 33 6.00 18.80 -6.94
N SER A 34 6.73 19.02 -8.04
CA SER A 34 6.61 20.27 -8.79
C SER A 34 5.19 20.51 -9.33
N LEU A 35 4.45 19.44 -9.62
CA LEU A 35 3.08 19.50 -10.13
C LEU A 35 2.04 19.98 -9.09
N MET A 36 2.45 20.23 -7.85
CA MET A 36 1.57 20.89 -6.88
C MET A 36 1.21 22.31 -7.29
N LYS A 37 2.09 22.99 -8.03
CA LYS A 37 1.87 24.34 -8.54
C LYS A 37 1.16 24.31 -9.87
N GLU A 38 0.19 25.19 -10.04
CA GLU A 38 -0.64 25.25 -11.26
C GLU A 38 0.20 25.63 -12.50
N GLU A 39 1.09 26.60 -12.37
CA GLU A 39 1.97 27.00 -13.45
C GLU A 39 2.83 25.84 -13.97
N ASN A 40 3.29 24.98 -13.07
CA ASN A 40 4.07 23.78 -13.42
C ASN A 40 3.22 22.74 -14.14
N ARG A 41 1.97 22.53 -13.71
CA ARG A 41 1.03 21.64 -14.42
C ARG A 41 0.74 22.14 -15.85
N LYS A 42 0.56 23.46 -16.01
CA LYS A 42 0.37 24.07 -17.34
C LYS A 42 1.60 23.89 -18.22
N ALA A 43 2.79 24.15 -17.68
CA ALA A 43 4.05 23.98 -18.41
C ALA A 43 4.30 22.51 -18.78
N PHE A 44 4.01 21.57 -17.88
CA PHE A 44 4.14 20.14 -18.15
C PHE A 44 3.17 19.69 -19.26
N LYS A 45 1.89 20.10 -19.20
CA LYS A 45 0.89 19.77 -20.23
C LYS A 45 1.22 20.37 -21.60
N ALA A 46 1.90 21.51 -21.65
CA ALA A 46 2.30 22.15 -22.91
C ALA A 46 3.41 21.37 -23.63
N ASP A 47 4.37 20.83 -22.89
CA ASP A 47 5.48 20.02 -23.45
C ASP A 47 6.07 19.13 -22.34
N GLU A 48 5.52 17.90 -22.24
CA GLU A 48 5.96 16.95 -21.23
C GLU A 48 7.46 16.61 -21.35
N ALA A 49 7.93 16.42 -22.57
CA ALA A 49 9.31 16.01 -22.81
C ALA A 49 10.29 17.08 -22.34
N LYS A 50 10.10 18.32 -22.74
CA LYS A 50 10.93 19.46 -22.36
C LYS A 50 10.82 19.76 -20.85
N TYR A 51 9.63 19.61 -20.27
CA TYR A 51 9.46 19.82 -18.84
C TYR A 51 10.25 18.82 -18.01
N LEU A 52 10.31 17.55 -18.43
CA LEU A 52 11.04 16.48 -17.76
C LEU A 52 12.56 16.68 -17.82
N ASP A 53 13.10 17.42 -18.79
CA ASP A 53 14.54 17.73 -18.87
C ASP A 53 15.05 18.54 -17.68
N ARG A 54 14.17 19.14 -16.90
CA ARG A 54 14.48 19.92 -15.69
C ARG A 54 14.85 19.06 -14.49
N PHE A 55 14.66 17.75 -14.58
CA PHE A 55 14.81 16.82 -13.46
C PHE A 55 15.86 15.74 -13.78
N PRO A 56 16.64 15.29 -12.78
CA PRO A 56 17.64 14.24 -12.97
C PRO A 56 16.95 12.87 -13.07
N LEU A 57 16.37 12.58 -14.23
CA LEU A 57 15.66 11.35 -14.52
C LEU A 57 16.52 10.40 -15.35
N THR A 58 16.53 9.13 -15.01
CA THR A 58 17.05 8.11 -15.92
C THR A 58 16.13 7.92 -17.13
N PRO A 59 16.63 7.39 -18.27
CA PRO A 59 15.76 7.09 -19.41
C PRO A 59 14.55 6.21 -19.06
N GLU A 60 14.74 5.24 -18.16
CA GLU A 60 13.66 4.36 -17.69
C GLU A 60 12.62 5.12 -16.86
N GLN A 61 13.07 5.99 -15.95
CA GLN A 61 12.18 6.82 -15.13
C GLN A 61 11.36 7.77 -16.03
N ARG A 62 12.01 8.41 -16.99
CA ARG A 62 11.35 9.28 -17.97
C ARG A 62 10.30 8.50 -18.77
N GLY A 63 10.67 7.32 -19.29
CA GLY A 63 9.74 6.46 -20.02
C GLY A 63 8.53 6.03 -19.20
N ALA A 64 8.74 5.69 -17.92
CA ALA A 64 7.65 5.31 -17.01
C ALA A 64 6.68 6.48 -16.74
N ILE A 65 7.19 7.72 -16.62
CA ILE A 65 6.38 8.93 -16.43
C ILE A 65 5.52 9.19 -17.68
N ILE A 66 6.14 9.24 -18.87
CA ILE A 66 5.44 9.53 -20.14
C ILE A 66 4.35 8.50 -20.42
N LYS A 67 4.64 7.22 -20.15
CA LYS A 67 3.69 6.11 -20.35
C LYS A 67 2.69 5.92 -19.20
N ARG A 68 2.74 6.77 -18.16
CA ARG A 68 1.87 6.65 -16.96
C ARG A 68 1.93 5.27 -16.30
N GLN A 69 3.11 4.65 -16.31
CA GLN A 69 3.34 3.33 -15.71
C GLN A 69 3.58 3.47 -14.20
N TYR A 70 2.52 3.71 -13.43
CA TYR A 70 2.61 4.01 -12.00
C TYR A 70 3.36 2.95 -11.20
N ASN A 71 3.07 1.66 -11.41
CA ASN A 71 3.79 0.57 -10.75
C ASN A 71 5.29 0.62 -11.07
N ARG A 72 5.65 0.87 -12.35
CA ARG A 72 7.05 1.00 -12.74
C ARG A 72 7.72 2.21 -12.11
N MET A 73 7.01 3.31 -11.94
CA MET A 73 7.52 4.48 -11.22
C MET A 73 7.84 4.13 -9.76
N LEU A 74 7.00 3.33 -9.08
CA LEU A 74 7.27 2.86 -7.71
C LEU A 74 8.49 1.92 -7.66
N GLU A 75 8.63 1.01 -8.61
CA GLU A 75 9.82 0.14 -8.75
C GLU A 75 11.10 0.93 -8.90
N LEU A 76 11.05 2.06 -9.63
CA LEU A 76 12.16 2.96 -9.87
C LEU A 76 12.37 4.00 -8.76
N GLY A 77 11.77 3.80 -7.59
CA GLY A 77 11.97 4.60 -6.38
C GLY A 77 10.97 5.73 -6.19
N GLY A 78 9.89 5.79 -6.98
CA GLY A 78 8.80 6.73 -6.76
C GLY A 78 8.05 6.44 -5.47
N ASN A 79 7.57 7.49 -4.81
CA ASN A 79 6.66 7.40 -3.68
C ASN A 79 5.22 7.57 -4.17
N ILE A 80 4.30 6.73 -3.67
CA ILE A 80 2.90 6.75 -4.11
C ILE A 80 2.21 8.12 -3.89
N TYR A 81 2.50 8.81 -2.78
CA TYR A 81 1.95 10.14 -2.51
C TYR A 81 2.42 11.21 -3.50
N PHE A 82 3.64 11.04 -4.04
CA PHE A 82 4.17 11.95 -5.03
C PHE A 82 3.67 11.57 -6.42
N THR A 83 3.73 10.30 -6.80
CA THR A 83 3.26 9.84 -8.11
C THR A 83 1.76 10.08 -8.33
N ALA A 84 0.95 10.07 -7.26
CA ALA A 84 -0.46 10.42 -7.33
C ALA A 84 -0.71 11.87 -7.80
N LYS A 85 0.25 12.79 -7.64
CA LYS A 85 0.14 14.16 -8.14
C LYS A 85 0.19 14.24 -9.67
N LEU A 86 0.89 13.29 -10.32
CA LEU A 86 0.85 13.15 -11.77
C LEU A 86 -0.56 12.75 -12.22
N GLY A 87 -1.17 11.76 -11.58
CA GLY A 87 -2.54 11.38 -11.90
C GLY A 87 -3.54 12.52 -11.68
N ALA A 88 -3.39 13.26 -10.58
CA ALA A 88 -4.22 14.44 -10.32
C ALA A 88 -4.00 15.54 -11.37
N ALA A 89 -2.78 15.75 -11.86
CA ALA A 89 -2.49 16.67 -12.95
C ALA A 89 -3.16 16.25 -14.27
N ASP A 90 -3.29 14.95 -14.49
CA ASP A 90 -4.03 14.38 -15.64
C ASP A 90 -5.57 14.43 -15.44
N GLY A 91 -6.06 14.82 -14.25
CA GLY A 91 -7.48 14.89 -13.93
C GLY A 91 -8.07 13.60 -13.37
N HIS A 92 -7.23 12.65 -12.98
CA HIS A 92 -7.67 11.38 -12.43
C HIS A 92 -7.75 11.39 -10.90
N SER A 93 -8.76 10.71 -10.34
CA SER A 93 -8.87 10.47 -8.91
C SER A 93 -7.83 9.45 -8.43
N PHE A 94 -7.51 9.48 -7.13
CA PHE A 94 -6.65 8.45 -6.53
C PHE A 94 -7.25 7.03 -6.66
N GLN A 95 -8.58 6.92 -6.60
CA GLN A 95 -9.28 5.66 -6.82
C GLN A 95 -9.07 5.12 -8.24
N HIS A 96 -9.08 6.01 -9.24
CA HIS A 96 -8.75 5.63 -10.62
C HIS A 96 -7.31 5.10 -10.73
N LEU A 97 -6.34 5.81 -10.12
CA LEU A 97 -4.95 5.35 -10.10
C LEU A 97 -4.82 3.96 -9.47
N ALA A 98 -5.44 3.75 -8.32
CA ALA A 98 -5.40 2.48 -7.62
C ALA A 98 -6.02 1.35 -8.47
N ALA A 99 -7.10 1.62 -9.18
CA ALA A 99 -7.71 0.68 -10.13
C ALA A 99 -6.73 0.33 -11.26
N VAL A 100 -6.12 1.32 -11.91
CA VAL A 100 -5.12 1.12 -12.97
C VAL A 100 -3.93 0.29 -12.45
N MET A 101 -3.40 0.62 -11.28
CA MET A 101 -2.26 -0.09 -10.66
C MET A 101 -2.59 -1.54 -10.31
N THR A 102 -3.85 -1.86 -10.06
CA THR A 102 -4.31 -3.22 -9.74
C THR A 102 -4.81 -3.98 -10.96
N GLY A 103 -4.86 -3.34 -12.13
CA GLY A 103 -5.38 -3.92 -13.36
C GLY A 103 -6.90 -4.11 -13.36
N ALA A 104 -7.64 -3.40 -12.49
CA ALA A 104 -9.09 -3.45 -12.38
C ALA A 104 -9.73 -2.22 -13.04
N SER A 105 -11.03 -2.30 -13.38
CA SER A 105 -11.82 -1.10 -13.65
C SER A 105 -12.02 -0.28 -12.37
N GLN A 106 -12.29 1.00 -12.49
CA GLN A 106 -12.55 1.84 -11.31
C GLN A 106 -13.78 1.36 -10.52
N GLN A 107 -14.78 0.84 -11.21
CA GLN A 107 -16.00 0.31 -10.59
C GLN A 107 -15.73 -1.01 -9.84
N ASP A 108 -14.97 -1.92 -10.43
CA ASP A 108 -14.58 -3.18 -9.78
C ASP A 108 -13.71 -2.91 -8.56
N TYR A 109 -12.77 -1.96 -8.69
CA TYR A 109 -11.94 -1.55 -7.55
C TYR A 109 -12.78 -0.96 -6.40
N ALA A 110 -13.74 -0.09 -6.71
CA ALA A 110 -14.66 0.48 -5.72
C ALA A 110 -15.49 -0.61 -5.04
N SER A 111 -16.06 -1.52 -5.81
CA SER A 111 -16.86 -2.66 -5.29
C SER A 111 -16.04 -3.57 -4.39
N MET A 112 -14.80 -3.87 -4.81
CA MET A 112 -13.86 -4.66 -4.02
C MET A 112 -13.54 -3.98 -2.69
N MET A 113 -13.30 -2.67 -2.68
CA MET A 113 -12.99 -1.93 -1.45
C MET A 113 -14.19 -1.88 -0.49
N LEU A 114 -15.41 -1.69 -1.01
CA LEU A 114 -16.64 -1.75 -0.21
C LEU A 114 -16.90 -3.15 0.36
N GLY A 115 -16.47 -4.20 -0.35
CA GLY A 115 -16.55 -5.58 0.09
C GLY A 115 -15.49 -6.00 1.12
N GLY A 116 -14.68 -5.05 1.65
CA GLY A 116 -13.65 -5.33 2.65
C GLY A 116 -12.22 -5.47 2.10
N GLY A 117 -12.02 -5.18 0.82
CA GLY A 117 -10.70 -5.22 0.18
C GLY A 117 -10.27 -6.61 -0.30
N ARG A 118 -9.04 -6.71 -0.76
CA ARG A 118 -8.45 -7.99 -1.21
C ARG A 118 -8.02 -8.85 -0.04
N SER A 119 -8.09 -10.18 -0.23
CA SER A 119 -7.49 -11.13 0.70
C SER A 119 -5.98 -10.86 0.86
N VAL A 120 -5.51 -10.89 2.10
CA VAL A 120 -4.08 -10.73 2.42
C VAL A 120 -3.23 -11.95 1.99
N GLU A 121 -3.84 -13.07 1.63
CA GLU A 121 -3.13 -14.31 1.33
C GLU A 121 -2.22 -14.21 0.10
N GLY A 122 -2.57 -13.37 -0.88
CA GLY A 122 -1.75 -13.10 -2.06
C GLY A 122 -0.60 -12.11 -1.81
N ASN A 123 -0.66 -11.36 -0.72
CA ASN A 123 0.26 -10.25 -0.40
C ASN A 123 1.13 -10.56 0.82
N ARG A 124 1.52 -11.82 1.00
CA ARG A 124 2.42 -12.24 2.07
C ARG A 124 3.80 -12.59 1.51
N SER A 125 4.84 -12.32 2.30
CA SER A 125 6.19 -12.82 2.01
C SER A 125 6.17 -14.33 1.85
N ARG A 126 6.90 -14.82 0.85
CA ARG A 126 7.03 -16.26 0.57
C ARG A 126 8.10 -16.92 1.44
N THR A 127 9.08 -16.14 1.87
CA THR A 127 10.27 -16.60 2.60
C THR A 127 10.39 -16.01 4.01
N GLY A 128 9.75 -14.88 4.29
CA GLY A 128 9.82 -14.17 5.56
C GLY A 128 9.06 -14.84 6.71
N LYS A 129 9.13 -14.24 7.91
CA LYS A 129 8.52 -14.75 9.15
C LYS A 129 7.00 -14.96 9.08
N ASN A 130 6.33 -14.21 8.20
CA ASN A 130 4.89 -14.26 7.99
C ASN A 130 4.51 -15.03 6.72
N ALA A 131 5.43 -15.78 6.13
CA ALA A 131 5.17 -16.59 4.95
C ALA A 131 4.02 -17.59 5.20
N PRO A 132 3.10 -17.81 4.22
CA PRO A 132 2.11 -18.86 4.33
C PRO A 132 2.74 -20.21 4.57
N SER A 133 2.09 -21.06 5.37
CA SER A 133 2.62 -22.36 5.79
C SER A 133 3.11 -23.25 4.63
N LYS A 134 2.51 -23.09 3.43
CA LYS A 134 2.91 -23.82 2.22
C LYS A 134 4.33 -23.49 1.72
N PHE A 135 4.87 -22.30 2.10
CA PHE A 135 6.22 -21.87 1.72
C PHE A 135 7.25 -22.03 2.85
N LEU A 136 6.80 -22.34 4.07
CA LEU A 136 7.70 -22.53 5.21
C LEU A 136 8.37 -23.91 5.15
N SER A 137 9.66 -23.94 5.53
CA SER A 137 10.34 -25.21 5.76
C SER A 137 9.67 -26.01 6.89
N ALA A 138 9.90 -27.31 6.95
CA ALA A 138 9.32 -28.18 7.98
C ALA A 138 9.61 -27.67 9.41
N ALA A 139 10.79 -27.11 9.67
CA ALA A 139 11.18 -26.53 10.96
C ALA A 139 10.38 -25.26 11.28
N ALA A 140 10.19 -24.37 10.30
CA ALA A 140 9.41 -23.15 10.46
C ALA A 140 7.91 -23.44 10.62
N LYS A 141 7.38 -24.47 9.94
CA LYS A 141 5.99 -24.96 10.12
C LYS A 141 5.73 -25.42 11.54
N LYS A 142 6.68 -26.14 12.16
CA LYS A 142 6.59 -26.60 13.56
C LYS A 142 6.58 -25.45 14.56
N ALA A 143 7.40 -24.42 14.33
CA ALA A 143 7.46 -23.22 15.18
C ALA A 143 6.17 -22.37 15.08
N ALA A 144 5.59 -22.23 13.89
CA ALA A 144 4.33 -21.52 13.69
C ALA A 144 3.14 -22.24 14.34
N GLY A 145 3.10 -23.58 14.26
CA GLY A 145 2.08 -24.41 14.88
C GLY A 145 2.10 -24.39 16.42
N ALA A 146 3.28 -24.23 17.02
CA ALA A 146 3.43 -24.15 18.47
C ALA A 146 2.89 -22.83 19.06
N LYS A 147 3.02 -21.70 18.31
CA LYS A 147 2.49 -20.40 18.73
C LYS A 147 0.96 -20.29 18.66
N SER A 148 0.31 -21.04 17.78
CA SER A 148 -1.15 -21.01 17.68
C SER A 148 -1.82 -21.78 18.82
N LYS A 149 -1.20 -22.84 19.36
CA LYS A 149 -1.73 -23.61 20.48
C LYS A 149 -1.63 -22.90 21.83
N SER A 150 -0.72 -21.93 22.00
CA SER A 150 -0.57 -21.19 23.27
C SER A 150 -1.58 -20.04 23.44
N LYS A 151 -2.23 -19.59 22.35
CA LYS A 151 -3.25 -18.52 22.41
C LYS A 151 -4.66 -19.02 22.72
N THR A 152 -4.95 -20.31 22.53
CA THR A 152 -6.27 -20.91 22.74
C THR A 152 -6.53 -21.35 24.18
N SER A 153 -5.50 -21.44 25.04
CA SER A 153 -5.65 -21.88 26.40
C SER A 153 -5.89 -20.75 27.43
N LYS A 154 -5.82 -19.48 27.02
CA LYS A 154 -6.01 -18.32 27.93
C LYS A 154 -7.39 -17.65 27.86
N SER A 155 -8.35 -18.15 27.05
CA SER A 155 -9.68 -17.52 26.91
C SER A 155 -10.85 -18.28 27.52
N LYS A 156 -10.62 -19.32 28.35
CA LYS A 156 -11.72 -20.14 28.94
C LYS A 156 -11.94 -19.97 30.45
N THR A 157 -11.33 -18.99 31.11
CA THR A 157 -11.53 -18.80 32.55
C THR A 157 -11.89 -17.37 32.94
N SER A 158 -12.96 -16.81 32.36
CA SER A 158 -13.62 -15.64 32.96
C SER A 158 -15.05 -15.46 32.43
N LYS A 159 -15.92 -16.42 32.69
CA LYS A 159 -17.39 -16.24 32.64
C LYS A 159 -18.08 -17.13 33.67
N ALA A 160 -18.02 -16.70 34.92
CA ALA A 160 -18.98 -17.10 35.92
C ALA A 160 -18.97 -16.10 37.09
N LYS A 161 -20.12 -15.53 37.36
CA LYS A 161 -20.57 -14.67 38.47
C LYS A 161 -20.71 -13.20 38.14
N THR A 162 -21.92 -12.82 37.82
CA THR A 162 -22.79 -12.06 38.76
C THR A 162 -24.22 -12.02 38.22
N LYS A 163 -25.09 -12.82 38.85
CA LYS A 163 -26.53 -12.59 38.91
C LYS A 163 -26.78 -11.99 40.28
N SER A 164 -27.45 -10.85 40.37
CA SER A 164 -28.62 -10.67 41.24
C SER A 164 -28.96 -9.20 41.47
N LYS A 165 -30.25 -8.95 41.29
CA LYS A 165 -31.11 -8.03 42.05
C LYS A 165 -30.92 -6.55 41.79
N ALA A 166 -31.94 -5.77 41.58
CA ALA A 166 -33.30 -5.76 41.99
C ALA A 166 -34.13 -4.70 41.27
N LYS A 167 -35.40 -4.87 41.37
CA LYS A 167 -36.63 -4.25 40.93
C LYS A 167 -36.81 -2.73 41.29
N PRO A 168 -37.93 -2.15 40.89
CA PRO A 168 -38.06 -0.74 40.47
C PRO A 168 -38.75 0.13 41.50
N LYS A 169 -38.74 1.44 41.32
CA LYS A 169 -39.77 2.33 41.88
C LYS A 169 -40.09 3.50 40.95
N SER A 170 -41.34 3.53 40.66
CA SER A 170 -42.23 4.59 40.20
C SER A 170 -42.10 5.92 40.96
N ALA A 171 -42.41 7.02 40.30
CA ALA A 171 -43.32 8.12 40.66
C ALA A 171 -42.96 9.36 39.84
N LYS A 172 -43.82 9.81 38.94
CA LYS A 172 -44.90 10.76 39.02
C LYS A 172 -44.51 12.19 39.40
N ARG A 173 -44.97 13.13 38.56
CA ARG A 173 -45.31 14.57 38.77
C ARG A 173 -44.13 15.54 38.58
N LYS A 174 -44.26 16.56 37.85
CA LYS A 174 -45.36 17.43 37.37
C LYS A 174 -45.05 17.96 35.98
#